data_a2db3002483e0479ac5653772ceb6445
#
_entry.id   a2db3002483e0479ac5653772ceb6445
#
_cell.length_a   1.000
_cell.length_b   1.000
_cell.length_c   1.000
_cell.angle_alpha   90.00
_cell.angle_beta   90.00
_cell.angle_gamma   90.00
#
_symmetry.space_group_name_H-M   'P 1'
#
loop_
_entity.id
_entity.type
_entity.pdbx_description
1 polymer ?
#
loop_
_entity_poly.entity_id
_entity_poly.type
_entity_poly.pdbx_seq_one_letter_code
_entity_poly.pdbx_strand_id
1 'polypeptide(L)'
;MMRLVADSMLSKLARWLRLGGISIENAPCGDDKEIISFVKRRRAILLTADEQLANRSRKRGFRVLLVREKDLEHQLAHVISTLGLKVNVPGMICPICNGKLASIGKKNVKGLVPENAYKKHRKFYKCEKCGKVYWEGTHWKKIRERYKKVLKIANEKKIKEGFPPLPRLP
;
A
#
# COMPACT_ATOMS: atom_id res chain seq x y z
N MET A 1 -9.65 11.98 -6.43
CA MET A 1 -8.68 11.13 -5.72
C MET A 1 -8.55 9.79 -6.46
N MET A 2 -7.32 9.34 -6.78
CA MET A 2 -7.09 8.07 -7.46
C MET A 2 -7.44 6.90 -6.53
N ARG A 3 -8.26 5.96 -6.99
CA ARG A 3 -8.59 4.73 -6.25
C ARG A 3 -7.83 3.56 -6.86
N LEU A 4 -7.27 2.72 -6.01
CA LEU A 4 -6.48 1.56 -6.41
C LEU A 4 -7.11 0.29 -5.86
N VAL A 5 -7.09 -0.76 -6.67
CA VAL A 5 -7.50 -2.11 -6.29
C VAL A 5 -6.40 -3.07 -6.69
N ALA A 6 -5.93 -3.90 -5.75
CA ALA A 6 -5.00 -4.98 -6.01
C ALA A 6 -5.74 -6.32 -6.09
N ASP A 7 -5.39 -7.15 -7.06
CA ASP A 7 -5.83 -8.53 -7.04
C ASP A 7 -5.18 -9.34 -5.89
N SER A 8 -5.64 -10.56 -5.67
CA SER A 8 -5.18 -11.41 -4.57
C SER A 8 -3.68 -11.73 -4.66
N MET A 9 -3.11 -11.85 -5.87
CA MET A 9 -1.69 -12.14 -6.09
C MET A 9 -0.78 -11.02 -5.58
N LEU A 10 -1.28 -9.79 -5.52
CA LEU A 10 -0.55 -8.60 -5.06
C LEU A 10 -0.88 -8.17 -3.62
N SER A 11 -1.43 -9.07 -2.80
CA SER A 11 -1.81 -8.77 -1.40
C SER A 11 -0.64 -8.26 -0.55
N LYS A 12 0.57 -8.80 -0.76
CA LYS A 12 1.80 -8.33 -0.09
C LYS A 12 2.17 -6.92 -0.54
N LEU A 13 2.10 -6.64 -1.84
CA LEU A 13 2.33 -5.31 -2.40
C LEU A 13 1.31 -4.29 -1.83
N ALA A 14 0.02 -4.65 -1.81
CA ALA A 14 -1.03 -3.79 -1.25
C ALA A 14 -0.78 -3.44 0.22
N ARG A 15 -0.36 -4.43 1.02
CA ARG A 15 0.00 -4.21 2.43
C ARG A 15 1.14 -3.19 2.57
N TRP A 16 2.17 -3.30 1.74
CA TRP A 16 3.30 -2.35 1.77
C TRP A 16 2.91 -0.97 1.27
N LEU A 17 2.11 -0.85 0.22
CA LEU A 17 1.59 0.44 -0.23
C LEU A 17 0.84 1.18 0.89
N ARG A 18 0.03 0.47 1.69
CA ARG A 18 -0.65 1.04 2.87
C ARG A 18 0.33 1.52 3.95
N LEU A 19 1.41 0.77 4.20
CA LEU A 19 2.49 1.20 5.11
C LEU A 19 3.16 2.50 4.64
N GLY A 20 3.23 2.71 3.33
CA GLY A 20 3.69 3.96 2.71
C GLY A 20 2.61 5.05 2.60
N GLY A 21 1.46 4.89 3.22
CA GLY A 21 0.37 5.88 3.20
C GLY A 21 -0.46 5.91 1.93
N ILE A 22 -0.34 4.89 1.07
CA ILE A 22 -1.09 4.78 -0.18
C ILE A 22 -2.30 3.88 0.05
N SER A 23 -3.50 4.46 -0.10
CA SER A 23 -4.76 3.71 0.03
C SER A 23 -4.97 2.80 -1.18
N ILE A 24 -5.18 1.51 -0.91
CA ILE A 24 -5.46 0.49 -1.92
C ILE A 24 -6.35 -0.59 -1.32
N GLU A 25 -7.43 -0.93 -2.01
CA GLU A 25 -8.33 -2.02 -1.63
C GLU A 25 -7.81 -3.34 -2.22
N ASN A 26 -8.09 -4.46 -1.54
CA ASN A 26 -7.93 -5.77 -2.17
C ASN A 26 -9.21 -6.11 -2.93
N ALA A 27 -9.06 -6.67 -4.12
CA ALA A 27 -10.19 -7.27 -4.82
C ALA A 27 -10.76 -8.45 -4.01
N PRO A 28 -12.02 -8.78 -4.16
CA PRO A 28 -12.59 -9.98 -3.56
C PRO A 28 -11.87 -11.22 -4.09
N CYS A 29 -11.83 -12.28 -3.26
CA CYS A 29 -11.43 -13.61 -3.72
C CYS A 29 -12.56 -14.15 -4.58
N GLY A 30 -12.34 -14.23 -5.90
CA GLY A 30 -13.35 -14.66 -6.85
C GLY A 30 -12.80 -14.75 -8.27
N ASP A 31 -13.70 -14.95 -9.22
CA ASP A 31 -13.35 -15.00 -10.63
C ASP A 31 -13.08 -13.60 -11.22
N ASP A 32 -12.56 -13.58 -12.45
CA ASP A 32 -12.26 -12.32 -13.15
C ASP A 32 -13.48 -11.40 -13.29
N LYS A 33 -14.70 -11.96 -13.40
CA LYS A 33 -15.93 -11.17 -13.55
C LYS A 33 -16.23 -10.40 -12.25
N GLU A 34 -16.04 -11.05 -11.11
CA GLU A 34 -16.21 -10.43 -9.79
C GLU A 34 -15.19 -9.33 -9.56
N ILE A 35 -13.90 -9.59 -9.88
CA ILE A 35 -12.82 -8.61 -9.78
C ILE A 35 -13.13 -7.39 -10.65
N ILE A 36 -13.48 -7.61 -11.93
CA ILE A 36 -13.80 -6.52 -12.87
C ILE A 36 -15.04 -5.74 -12.41
N SER A 37 -16.08 -6.43 -11.93
CA SER A 37 -17.27 -5.78 -11.37
C SER A 37 -16.93 -4.92 -10.16
N PHE A 38 -16.07 -5.41 -9.27
CA PHE A 38 -15.59 -4.66 -8.11
C PHE A 38 -14.82 -3.40 -8.53
N VAL A 39 -13.86 -3.55 -9.47
CA VAL A 39 -13.08 -2.42 -10.01
C VAL A 39 -13.98 -1.36 -10.65
N LYS A 40 -15.01 -1.80 -11.41
CA LYS A 40 -16.03 -0.92 -12.02
C LYS A 40 -16.76 -0.10 -10.95
N ARG A 41 -17.31 -0.76 -9.91
CA ARG A 41 -18.03 -0.07 -8.83
C ARG A 41 -17.16 0.93 -8.09
N ARG A 42 -15.86 0.64 -7.92
CA ARG A 42 -14.89 1.52 -7.26
C ARG A 42 -14.37 2.64 -8.17
N ARG A 43 -14.59 2.56 -9.48
CA ARG A 43 -13.95 3.44 -10.49
C ARG A 43 -12.44 3.50 -10.27
N ALA A 44 -11.82 2.34 -10.05
CA ALA A 44 -10.42 2.21 -9.61
C ALA A 44 -9.50 1.81 -10.76
N ILE A 45 -8.20 1.96 -10.54
CA ILE A 45 -7.15 1.34 -11.35
C ILE A 45 -6.90 -0.05 -10.75
N LEU A 46 -6.96 -1.09 -11.58
CA LEU A 46 -6.60 -2.45 -11.20
C LEU A 46 -5.09 -2.63 -11.25
N LEU A 47 -4.50 -3.11 -10.16
CA LEU A 47 -3.13 -3.62 -10.11
C LEU A 47 -3.21 -5.15 -10.13
N THR A 48 -2.56 -5.77 -11.10
CA THR A 48 -2.53 -7.24 -11.21
C THR A 48 -1.19 -7.73 -11.75
N ALA A 49 -0.81 -8.95 -11.39
CA ALA A 49 0.28 -9.69 -12.01
C ALA A 49 -0.21 -10.66 -13.10
N ASP A 50 -1.52 -10.84 -13.23
CA ASP A 50 -2.15 -11.70 -14.22
C ASP A 50 -2.34 -10.96 -15.56
N GLU A 51 -1.62 -11.42 -16.58
CA GLU A 51 -1.71 -10.83 -17.92
C GLU A 51 -3.07 -11.05 -18.58
N GLN A 52 -3.72 -12.19 -18.33
CA GLN A 52 -5.03 -12.48 -18.92
C GLN A 52 -6.09 -11.57 -18.31
N LEU A 53 -6.12 -11.44 -16.99
CA LEU A 53 -6.99 -10.50 -16.29
C LEU A 53 -6.74 -9.06 -16.74
N ALA A 54 -5.46 -8.65 -16.87
CA ALA A 54 -5.10 -7.32 -17.36
C ALA A 54 -5.66 -7.06 -18.77
N ASN A 55 -5.46 -8.00 -19.69
CA ASN A 55 -5.92 -7.87 -21.07
C ASN A 55 -7.45 -7.85 -21.18
N ARG A 56 -8.15 -8.74 -20.44
CA ARG A 56 -9.63 -8.75 -20.39
C ARG A 56 -10.18 -7.43 -19.83
N SER A 57 -9.53 -6.90 -18.78
CA SER A 57 -9.94 -5.64 -18.16
C SER A 57 -9.72 -4.45 -19.11
N ARG A 58 -8.57 -4.38 -19.80
CA ARG A 58 -8.29 -3.32 -20.80
C ARG A 58 -9.27 -3.34 -21.97
N LYS A 59 -9.58 -4.53 -22.52
CA LYS A 59 -10.59 -4.68 -23.59
C LYS A 59 -11.96 -4.16 -23.17
N ARG A 60 -12.27 -4.12 -21.87
CA ARG A 60 -13.49 -3.56 -21.30
C ARG A 60 -13.38 -2.09 -20.90
N GLY A 61 -12.27 -1.41 -21.26
CA GLY A 61 -12.05 0.01 -21.00
C GLY A 61 -11.58 0.35 -19.59
N PHE A 62 -11.15 -0.63 -18.77
CA PHE A 62 -10.63 -0.36 -17.44
C PHE A 62 -9.17 0.04 -17.45
N ARG A 63 -8.80 0.94 -16.54
CA ARG A 63 -7.41 1.29 -16.29
C ARG A 63 -6.73 0.16 -15.49
N VAL A 64 -5.63 -0.36 -16.04
CA VAL A 64 -4.91 -1.50 -15.45
C VAL A 64 -3.42 -1.21 -15.45
N LEU A 65 -2.79 -1.41 -14.31
CA LEU A 65 -1.34 -1.47 -14.17
C LEU A 65 -0.94 -2.93 -13.97
N LEU A 66 -0.24 -3.48 -14.95
CA LEU A 66 0.33 -4.83 -14.87
C LEU A 66 1.68 -4.76 -14.15
N VAL A 67 1.82 -5.53 -13.07
CA VAL A 67 3.01 -5.60 -12.22
C VAL A 67 3.74 -6.90 -12.51
N ARG A 68 4.83 -6.83 -13.30
CA ARG A 68 5.63 -8.00 -13.72
C ARG A 68 6.86 -8.24 -12.87
N GLU A 69 7.23 -7.28 -12.05
CA GLU A 69 8.42 -7.34 -11.20
C GLU A 69 8.31 -8.50 -10.20
N LYS A 70 9.40 -9.25 -10.03
CA LYS A 70 9.41 -10.44 -9.16
C LYS A 70 9.57 -10.10 -7.68
N ASP A 71 10.35 -9.10 -7.37
CA ASP A 71 10.59 -8.70 -5.99
C ASP A 71 9.79 -7.46 -5.58
N LEU A 72 9.55 -7.36 -4.27
CA LEU A 72 8.67 -6.37 -3.69
C LEU A 72 9.17 -4.93 -3.88
N GLU A 73 10.48 -4.69 -3.81
CA GLU A 73 11.05 -3.36 -3.94
C GLU A 73 10.83 -2.79 -5.34
N HIS A 74 11.05 -3.61 -6.37
CA HIS A 74 10.79 -3.23 -7.77
C HIS A 74 9.29 -3.11 -8.05
N GLN A 75 8.44 -3.98 -7.49
CA GLN A 75 6.97 -3.85 -7.57
C GLN A 75 6.50 -2.50 -6.99
N LEU A 76 6.96 -2.16 -5.79
CA LEU A 76 6.63 -0.88 -5.15
C LEU A 76 7.13 0.30 -5.99
N ALA A 77 8.39 0.24 -6.45
CA ALA A 77 9.00 1.28 -7.26
C ALA A 77 8.23 1.49 -8.58
N HIS A 78 7.85 0.39 -9.24
CA HIS A 78 7.04 0.44 -10.47
C HIS A 78 5.70 1.14 -10.24
N VAL A 79 4.94 0.71 -9.25
CA VAL A 79 3.63 1.30 -8.95
C VAL A 79 3.75 2.77 -8.57
N ILE A 80 4.71 3.10 -7.70
CA ILE A 80 4.92 4.47 -7.21
C ILE A 80 5.36 5.41 -8.35
N SER A 81 6.33 4.97 -9.18
CA SER A 81 6.83 5.80 -10.29
C SER A 81 5.78 5.99 -11.37
N THR A 82 5.13 4.91 -11.81
CA THR A 82 4.16 4.94 -12.92
C THR A 82 2.90 5.74 -12.57
N LEU A 83 2.43 5.65 -11.33
CA LEU A 83 1.22 6.37 -10.89
C LEU A 83 1.52 7.71 -10.20
N GLY A 84 2.78 8.11 -10.09
CA GLY A 84 3.18 9.37 -9.45
C GLY A 84 2.76 9.47 -7.99
N LEU A 85 2.78 8.37 -7.24
CA LEU A 85 2.27 8.32 -5.88
C LEU A 85 3.24 8.95 -4.87
N LYS A 86 2.70 9.72 -3.93
CA LYS A 86 3.47 10.26 -2.80
C LYS A 86 3.52 9.24 -1.67
N VAL A 87 4.71 9.02 -1.13
CA VAL A 87 4.95 8.09 -0.02
C VAL A 87 5.13 8.86 1.28
N ASN A 88 4.38 8.46 2.31
CA ASN A 88 4.50 8.92 3.69
C ASN A 88 4.75 7.74 4.62
N VAL A 89 5.86 7.73 5.35
CA VAL A 89 6.18 6.66 6.32
C VAL A 89 6.44 7.29 7.69
N PRO A 90 5.63 6.94 8.71
CA PRO A 90 4.52 5.99 8.71
C PRO A 90 3.27 6.51 8.00
N GLY A 91 2.66 5.65 7.20
CA GLY A 91 1.35 5.92 6.63
C GLY A 91 0.25 5.79 7.70
N MET A 92 -0.73 6.69 7.66
CA MET A 92 -1.88 6.64 8.58
C MET A 92 -3.01 5.72 8.05
N ILE A 93 -2.62 4.60 7.44
CA ILE A 93 -3.51 3.61 6.83
C ILE A 93 -3.19 2.23 7.41
N CYS A 94 -4.22 1.51 7.80
CA CYS A 94 -4.08 0.15 8.31
C CYS A 94 -3.55 -0.80 7.22
N PRO A 95 -2.40 -1.45 7.44
CA PRO A 95 -1.82 -2.35 6.43
C PRO A 95 -2.68 -3.61 6.19
N ILE A 96 -3.58 -3.93 7.09
CA ILE A 96 -4.44 -5.13 6.98
C ILE A 96 -5.71 -4.84 6.21
N CYS A 97 -6.49 -3.83 6.62
CA CYS A 97 -7.85 -3.61 6.11
C CYS A 97 -8.04 -2.30 5.33
N ASN A 98 -6.98 -1.53 5.10
CA ASN A 98 -7.04 -0.23 4.43
C ASN A 98 -7.86 0.84 5.19
N GLY A 99 -8.23 0.60 6.45
CA GLY A 99 -8.92 1.59 7.30
C GLY A 99 -7.98 2.69 7.75
N LYS A 100 -8.52 3.82 8.15
CA LYS A 100 -7.77 4.93 8.72
C LYS A 100 -7.20 4.56 10.10
N LEU A 101 -6.00 5.01 10.41
CA LEU A 101 -5.40 4.92 11.74
C LEU A 101 -5.61 6.25 12.47
N ALA A 102 -6.19 6.17 13.65
CA ALA A 102 -6.35 7.32 14.55
C ALA A 102 -5.42 7.18 15.77
N SER A 103 -4.89 8.30 16.24
CA SER A 103 -4.11 8.31 17.50
C SER A 103 -5.00 7.89 18.66
N ILE A 104 -4.46 7.06 19.55
CA ILE A 104 -5.14 6.60 20.75
C ILE A 104 -4.25 6.82 21.96
N GLY A 105 -4.84 7.32 23.05
CA GLY A 105 -4.12 7.57 24.30
C GLY A 105 -3.54 6.29 24.91
N LYS A 106 -2.34 6.39 25.48
CA LYS A 106 -1.64 5.24 26.08
C LYS A 106 -2.50 4.48 27.10
N LYS A 107 -3.28 5.17 27.92
CA LYS A 107 -4.16 4.55 28.92
C LYS A 107 -5.17 3.58 28.29
N ASN A 108 -5.64 3.89 27.08
CA ASN A 108 -6.67 3.12 26.37
C ASN A 108 -6.12 1.91 25.62
N VAL A 109 -4.81 1.68 25.63
CA VAL A 109 -4.18 0.51 24.98
C VAL A 109 -3.63 -0.49 25.98
N LYS A 110 -3.79 -0.25 27.29
CA LYS A 110 -3.39 -1.19 28.34
C LYS A 110 -4.16 -2.52 28.13
N GLY A 111 -3.42 -3.63 28.08
CA GLY A 111 -4.00 -4.95 27.79
C GLY A 111 -4.30 -5.25 26.31
N LEU A 112 -4.24 -4.25 25.43
CA LEU A 112 -4.45 -4.45 23.97
C LEU A 112 -3.13 -4.66 23.20
N VAL A 113 -2.00 -4.39 23.85
CA VAL A 113 -0.65 -4.53 23.28
C VAL A 113 0.24 -5.28 24.27
N PRO A 114 1.32 -5.93 23.80
CA PRO A 114 2.28 -6.58 24.69
C PRO A 114 2.84 -5.58 25.73
N GLU A 115 3.05 -6.06 26.95
CA GLU A 115 3.48 -5.21 28.05
C GLU A 115 4.80 -4.46 27.77
N ASN A 116 5.75 -5.13 27.10
CA ASN A 116 6.99 -4.49 26.66
C ASN A 116 6.75 -3.34 25.68
N ALA A 117 5.79 -3.46 24.78
CA ALA A 117 5.41 -2.38 23.87
C ALA A 117 4.73 -1.25 24.64
N TYR A 118 3.83 -1.58 25.56
CA TYR A 118 3.18 -0.60 26.42
C TYR A 118 4.18 0.21 27.25
N LYS A 119 5.19 -0.44 27.86
CA LYS A 119 6.22 0.24 28.66
C LYS A 119 7.11 1.16 27.80
N LYS A 120 7.57 0.67 26.65
CA LYS A 120 8.58 1.33 25.80
C LYS A 120 8.04 2.46 24.93
N HIS A 121 6.77 2.39 24.50
CA HIS A 121 6.22 3.33 23.54
C HIS A 121 5.21 4.29 24.17
N ARG A 122 5.10 5.49 23.57
CA ARG A 122 4.18 6.55 24.01
C ARG A 122 3.11 6.85 22.97
N LYS A 123 3.38 6.58 21.68
CA LYS A 123 2.48 6.84 20.56
C LYS A 123 1.87 5.53 20.08
N PHE A 124 0.54 5.48 20.09
CA PHE A 124 -0.25 4.34 19.62
C PHE A 124 -1.31 4.82 18.65
N TYR A 125 -1.66 3.94 17.74
CA TYR A 125 -2.67 4.19 16.71
C TYR A 125 -3.62 3.01 16.66
N LYS A 126 -4.92 3.28 16.54
CA LYS A 126 -5.95 2.25 16.41
C LYS A 126 -6.62 2.38 15.05
N CYS A 127 -6.85 1.25 14.38
CA CYS A 127 -7.60 1.25 13.15
C CYS A 127 -9.09 1.43 13.44
N GLU A 128 -9.70 2.43 12.81
CA GLU A 128 -11.13 2.73 12.96
C GLU A 128 -12.03 1.61 12.39
N LYS A 129 -11.51 0.80 11.43
CA LYS A 129 -12.27 -0.26 10.76
C LYS A 129 -12.13 -1.62 11.45
N CYS A 130 -10.91 -2.07 11.75
CA CYS A 130 -10.67 -3.43 12.27
C CYS A 130 -10.21 -3.46 13.73
N GLY A 131 -10.08 -2.31 14.39
CA GLY A 131 -9.73 -2.20 15.79
C GLY A 131 -8.27 -2.52 16.15
N LYS A 132 -7.45 -3.00 15.21
CA LYS A 132 -6.04 -3.33 15.48
C LYS A 132 -5.26 -2.12 15.93
N VAL A 133 -4.42 -2.33 16.95
CA VAL A 133 -3.55 -1.31 17.52
C VAL A 133 -2.13 -1.43 16.94
N TYR A 134 -1.51 -0.29 16.67
CA TYR A 134 -0.16 -0.16 16.12
C TYR A 134 0.65 0.82 16.95
N TRP A 135 1.97 0.67 16.96
CA TRP A 135 2.92 1.58 17.61
C TRP A 135 4.22 1.68 16.81
N GLU A 136 4.97 2.74 17.00
CA GLU A 136 6.27 2.93 16.34
C GLU A 136 7.37 2.15 17.10
N GLY A 137 7.53 0.88 16.74
CA GLY A 137 8.58 0.01 17.24
C GLY A 137 9.79 -0.10 16.30
N THR A 138 10.69 -1.03 16.60
CA THR A 138 11.93 -1.29 15.82
C THR A 138 11.65 -1.63 14.34
N HIS A 139 10.49 -2.19 14.04
CA HIS A 139 10.07 -2.50 12.66
C HIS A 139 9.97 -1.26 11.77
N TRP A 140 9.65 -0.09 12.33
CA TRP A 140 9.53 1.15 11.55
C TRP A 140 10.84 1.60 10.94
N LYS A 141 11.98 1.38 11.64
CA LYS A 141 13.29 1.65 11.06
C LYS A 141 13.51 0.84 9.79
N LYS A 142 13.23 -0.48 9.83
CA LYS A 142 13.34 -1.37 8.67
C LYS A 142 12.38 -0.99 7.54
N ILE A 143 11.17 -0.54 7.87
CA ILE A 143 10.18 -0.07 6.88
C ILE A 143 10.71 1.20 6.18
N ARG A 144 11.20 2.19 6.93
CA ARG A 144 11.79 3.42 6.37
C ARG A 144 13.01 3.13 5.49
N GLU A 145 13.90 2.25 5.92
CA GLU A 145 15.07 1.84 5.13
C GLU A 145 14.66 1.19 3.81
N ARG A 146 13.65 0.32 3.83
CA ARG A 146 13.11 -0.29 2.60
C ARG A 146 12.53 0.77 1.68
N TYR A 147 11.73 1.71 2.19
CA TYR A 147 11.18 2.79 1.36
C TYR A 147 12.24 3.73 0.79
N LYS A 148 13.36 3.98 1.50
CA LYS A 148 14.51 4.70 0.92
C LYS A 148 15.04 3.98 -0.32
N LYS A 149 15.21 2.65 -0.27
CA LYS A 149 15.63 1.83 -1.43
C LYS A 149 14.60 1.90 -2.56
N VAL A 150 13.33 1.70 -2.24
CA VAL A 150 12.23 1.77 -3.21
C VAL A 150 12.19 3.11 -3.95
N LEU A 151 12.31 4.22 -3.23
CA LEU A 151 12.31 5.56 -3.84
C LEU A 151 13.54 5.81 -4.70
N LYS A 152 14.71 5.26 -4.33
CA LYS A 152 15.89 5.31 -5.18
C LYS A 152 15.64 4.61 -6.52
N ILE A 153 15.13 3.36 -6.49
CA ILE A 153 14.77 2.59 -7.70
C ILE A 153 13.71 3.33 -8.53
N ALA A 154 12.68 3.86 -7.88
CA ALA A 154 11.60 4.59 -8.55
C ALA A 154 12.09 5.87 -9.24
N ASN A 155 13.04 6.59 -8.63
CA ASN A 155 13.65 7.79 -9.21
C ASN A 155 14.55 7.45 -10.40
N GLU A 156 15.37 6.41 -10.29
CA GLU A 156 16.22 5.94 -11.40
C GLU A 156 15.36 5.56 -12.62
N LYS A 157 14.20 4.92 -12.39
CA LYS A 157 13.25 4.57 -13.44
C LYS A 157 12.66 5.83 -14.09
N LYS A 158 12.19 6.80 -13.29
CA LYS A 158 11.63 8.07 -13.78
C LYS A 158 12.64 8.86 -14.61
N ILE A 159 13.89 8.98 -14.16
CA ILE A 159 14.95 9.68 -14.88
C ILE A 159 15.19 9.04 -16.24
N LYS A 160 15.23 7.71 -16.32
CA LYS A 160 15.37 6.97 -17.59
C LYS A 160 14.19 7.21 -18.54
N GLU A 161 12.99 7.43 -18.00
CA GLU A 161 11.77 7.72 -18.75
C GLU A 161 11.56 9.24 -18.99
N GLY A 162 12.51 10.11 -18.58
CA GLY A 162 12.44 11.57 -18.78
C GLY A 162 11.51 12.31 -17.84
N PHE A 163 11.07 11.70 -16.73
CA PHE A 163 10.20 12.34 -15.75
C PHE A 163 10.98 12.92 -14.55
N PRO A 164 10.47 13.97 -13.89
CA PRO A 164 11.11 14.52 -12.71
C PRO A 164 11.11 13.51 -11.55
N PRO A 165 12.15 13.52 -10.68
CA PRO A 165 12.26 12.60 -9.56
C PRO A 165 11.14 12.82 -8.54
N LEU A 166 10.84 11.76 -7.77
CA LEU A 166 9.90 11.81 -6.65
C LEU A 166 10.52 12.58 -5.46
N PRO A 167 9.70 13.25 -4.62
CA PRO A 167 10.19 13.91 -3.43
C PRO A 167 10.83 12.91 -2.45
N ARG A 168 11.85 13.36 -1.73
CA ARG A 168 12.49 12.56 -0.66
C ARG A 168 11.49 12.32 0.48
N LEU A 169 11.67 11.21 1.19
CA LEU A 169 10.96 10.99 2.44
C LEU A 169 11.41 12.02 3.49
N PRO A 170 10.47 12.59 4.26
CA PRO A 170 10.83 13.41 5.40
C PRO A 170 11.56 12.64 6.49
#